data_07815b0ca9c09e981f8d75961e4fc8d8
#
_entry.id   07815b0ca9c09e981f8d75961e4fc8d8
#
_cell.length_a   1.000
_cell.length_b   1.000
_cell.length_c   1.000
_cell.angle_alpha   90.00
_cell.angle_beta   90.00
_cell.angle_gamma   90.00
#
_symmetry.space_group_name_H-M   'P 1'
#
loop_
_entity.id
_entity.type
_entity.pdbx_description
1 polymer ?
#
loop_
_entity_poly.entity_id
_entity_poly.type
_entity_poly.pdbx_seq_one_letter_code
_entity_poly.pdbx_strand_id
1 'polypeptide(L)'
;WLINHAAVERMVSRVVALNQPVKIDYNHQTLIEGHPAPAAGFVMASPENFRFSEERGFEVRPKWNPPALEHLRNNEFPWFSPVIGYDESTGEPVELRMLAITGDPGLTGMNPVAALSADDLYNALNPPLKDTSMNEQLRQLLTALGLTVADGDEFTPELGTAALSA
;
A
#
# COMPACT_ATOMS: atom_id res chain seq x y z
N TRP A 1 -3.54 24.65 3.72
CA TRP A 1 -3.90 23.44 4.48
C TRP A 1 -2.71 22.51 4.61
N LEU A 2 -2.66 21.74 5.70
CA LEU A 2 -1.55 20.85 6.02
C LEU A 2 -2.08 19.43 6.16
N ILE A 3 -1.48 18.47 5.46
CA ILE A 3 -1.72 17.05 5.69
C ILE A 3 -0.76 16.61 6.80
N ASN A 4 -1.31 16.41 7.99
CA ASN A 4 -0.64 15.89 9.17
C ASN A 4 -1.30 14.59 9.62
N HIS A 5 -0.78 13.96 10.67
CA HIS A 5 -1.30 12.69 11.20
C HIS A 5 -2.81 12.78 11.52
N ALA A 6 -3.26 13.83 12.21
CA ALA A 6 -4.67 14.01 12.58
C ALA A 6 -5.59 14.18 11.37
N ALA A 7 -5.14 14.89 10.33
CA ALA A 7 -5.89 15.03 9.07
C ALA A 7 -6.02 13.67 8.36
N VAL A 8 -4.95 12.88 8.32
CA VAL A 8 -4.97 11.54 7.72
C VAL A 8 -5.89 10.62 8.50
N GLU A 9 -5.81 10.60 9.84
CA GLU A 9 -6.70 9.80 10.68
C GLU A 9 -8.19 10.12 10.42
N ARG A 10 -8.54 11.40 10.32
CA ARG A 10 -9.92 11.82 9.99
C ARG A 10 -10.37 11.30 8.62
N MET A 11 -9.54 11.51 7.59
CA MET A 11 -9.85 11.05 6.23
C MET A 11 -10.00 9.53 6.17
N VAL A 12 -9.07 8.79 6.77
CA VAL A 12 -9.09 7.31 6.81
C VAL A 12 -10.29 6.80 7.58
N SER A 13 -10.58 7.37 8.76
CA SER A 13 -11.75 7.00 9.56
C SER A 13 -13.04 7.15 8.77
N ARG A 14 -13.17 8.23 7.97
CA ARG A 14 -14.32 8.45 7.10
C ARG A 14 -14.42 7.41 5.99
N VAL A 15 -13.31 7.09 5.30
CA VAL A 15 -13.27 6.05 4.25
C VAL A 15 -13.69 4.69 4.83
N VAL A 16 -13.16 4.32 6.00
CA VAL A 16 -13.47 3.06 6.68
C VAL A 16 -14.93 3.01 7.13
N ALA A 17 -15.44 4.10 7.72
CA ALA A 17 -16.83 4.20 8.17
C ALA A 17 -17.83 4.06 7.02
N LEU A 18 -17.52 4.62 5.84
CA LEU A 18 -18.34 4.49 4.64
C LEU A 18 -18.22 3.10 4.00
N ASN A 19 -17.22 2.33 4.36
CA ASN A 19 -16.89 1.01 3.78
C ASN A 19 -16.87 1.05 2.23
N GLN A 20 -16.40 2.15 1.67
CA GLN A 20 -16.35 2.37 0.24
C GLN A 20 -14.91 2.54 -0.20
N PRO A 21 -14.39 1.66 -1.12
CA PRO A 21 -13.05 1.83 -1.66
C PRO A 21 -12.85 3.18 -2.34
N VAL A 22 -11.69 3.79 -2.12
CA VAL A 22 -11.29 5.02 -2.81
C VAL A 22 -10.91 4.70 -4.24
N LYS A 23 -11.63 5.24 -5.20
CA LYS A 23 -11.36 5.06 -6.63
C LYS A 23 -10.07 5.77 -7.01
N ILE A 24 -9.29 5.13 -7.88
CA ILE A 24 -8.16 5.74 -8.59
C ILE A 24 -8.52 5.74 -10.06
N ASP A 25 -8.49 6.90 -10.71
CA ASP A 25 -8.71 7.03 -12.14
C ASP A 25 -7.48 7.58 -12.89
N TYR A 26 -7.67 7.96 -14.14
CA TYR A 26 -6.65 8.59 -14.98
C TYR A 26 -6.98 10.07 -15.14
N ASN A 27 -6.04 10.96 -14.80
CA ASN A 27 -6.13 12.41 -15.02
C ASN A 27 -7.42 13.05 -14.47
N HIS A 28 -7.96 12.54 -13.36
CA HIS A 28 -9.20 13.04 -12.76
C HIS A 28 -10.43 13.03 -13.69
N GLN A 29 -10.51 12.08 -14.62
CA GLN A 29 -11.62 11.97 -15.56
C GLN A 29 -12.99 11.85 -14.87
N THR A 30 -13.05 11.28 -13.67
CA THR A 30 -14.27 11.21 -12.86
C THR A 30 -14.87 12.58 -12.55
N LEU A 31 -14.08 13.65 -12.57
CA LEU A 31 -14.52 15.02 -12.33
C LEU A 31 -15.01 15.73 -13.60
N ILE A 32 -14.88 15.10 -14.77
CA ILE A 32 -15.26 15.68 -16.06
C ILE A 32 -16.57 15.04 -16.50
N GLU A 33 -17.63 15.84 -16.49
CA GLU A 33 -18.97 15.38 -16.89
C GLU A 33 -19.01 14.91 -18.35
N GLY A 34 -19.73 13.81 -18.62
CA GLY A 34 -19.91 13.28 -19.95
C GLY A 34 -18.73 12.49 -20.52
N HIS A 35 -17.63 12.33 -19.77
CA HIS A 35 -16.49 11.54 -20.17
C HIS A 35 -16.44 10.17 -19.46
N PRO A 36 -16.05 9.09 -20.18
CA PRO A 36 -15.76 7.82 -19.52
C PRO A 36 -14.62 8.00 -18.50
N ALA A 37 -14.81 7.46 -17.31
CA ALA A 37 -13.82 7.51 -16.24
C ALA A 37 -13.50 6.11 -15.72
N PRO A 38 -12.75 5.30 -16.49
CA PRO A 38 -12.36 3.97 -16.06
C PRO A 38 -11.50 4.05 -14.78
N ALA A 39 -11.63 3.04 -13.93
CA ALA A 39 -10.78 2.95 -12.76
C ALA A 39 -9.41 2.39 -13.15
N ALA A 40 -8.34 3.06 -12.75
CA ALA A 40 -6.98 2.53 -12.76
C ALA A 40 -6.77 1.51 -11.63
N GLY A 41 -7.48 1.70 -10.52
CA GLY A 41 -7.43 0.84 -9.36
C GLY A 41 -8.30 1.37 -8.22
N PHE A 42 -8.12 0.78 -7.05
CA PHE A 42 -8.83 1.16 -5.83
C PHE A 42 -7.92 1.03 -4.61
N VAL A 43 -8.09 1.91 -3.62
CA VAL A 43 -7.59 1.70 -2.27
C VAL A 43 -8.76 1.16 -1.45
N MET A 44 -8.64 -0.06 -0.95
CA MET A 44 -9.71 -0.71 -0.17
C MET A 44 -9.92 0.02 1.15
N ALA A 45 -11.18 0.10 1.60
CA ALA A 45 -11.59 0.83 2.81
C ALA A 45 -11.22 0.08 4.10
N SER A 46 -9.93 -0.15 4.29
CA SER A 46 -9.37 -0.87 5.43
C SER A 46 -8.13 -0.11 5.94
N PRO A 47 -7.97 0.11 7.26
CA PRO A 47 -6.94 1.00 7.83
C PRO A 47 -5.53 0.67 7.38
N GLU A 48 -5.20 -0.60 7.20
CA GLU A 48 -3.88 -1.10 6.77
C GLU A 48 -3.47 -0.64 5.37
N ASN A 49 -4.42 -0.12 4.56
CA ASN A 49 -4.13 0.39 3.23
C ASN A 49 -3.74 1.87 3.21
N PHE A 50 -3.66 2.48 4.39
CA PHE A 50 -3.33 3.89 4.58
C PHE A 50 -2.24 4.02 5.63
N ARG A 51 -1.27 4.89 5.37
CA ARG A 51 -0.17 5.14 6.30
C ARG A 51 0.22 6.61 6.27
N PHE A 52 0.65 7.13 7.39
CA PHE A 52 1.28 8.44 7.49
C PHE A 52 2.62 8.33 8.23
N SER A 53 3.62 9.03 7.74
CA SER A 53 4.86 9.27 8.45
C SER A 53 5.34 10.69 8.18
N GLU A 54 6.06 11.29 9.11
CA GLU A 54 6.63 12.65 8.96
C GLU A 54 7.64 12.71 7.79
N GLU A 55 8.32 11.61 7.52
CA GLU A 55 9.34 11.51 6.47
C GLU A 55 8.73 11.37 5.08
N ARG A 56 7.70 10.53 4.92
CA ARG A 56 7.15 10.14 3.61
C ARG A 56 5.77 10.73 3.33
N GLY A 57 5.16 11.36 4.33
CA GLY A 57 3.82 11.91 4.23
C GLY A 57 2.72 10.86 4.22
N PHE A 58 1.65 11.14 3.50
CA PHE A 58 0.49 10.25 3.38
C PHE A 58 0.70 9.24 2.25
N GLU A 59 0.67 7.98 2.60
CA GLU A 59 0.88 6.85 1.69
C GLU A 59 -0.39 5.98 1.62
N VAL A 60 -0.63 5.40 0.46
CA VAL A 60 -1.74 4.48 0.24
C VAL A 60 -1.25 3.18 -0.42
N ARG A 61 -1.95 2.08 -0.19
CA ARG A 61 -1.71 0.79 -0.84
C ARG A 61 -2.80 0.49 -1.86
N PRO A 62 -2.57 0.75 -3.14
CA PRO A 62 -3.55 0.50 -4.18
C PRO A 62 -3.65 -0.98 -4.58
N LYS A 63 -4.85 -1.38 -4.98
CA LYS A 63 -5.07 -2.56 -5.80
C LYS A 63 -5.27 -2.10 -7.24
N TRP A 64 -4.26 -2.34 -8.07
CA TRP A 64 -4.26 -1.90 -9.47
C TRP A 64 -5.05 -2.81 -10.38
N ASN A 65 -5.69 -2.23 -11.39
CA ASN A 65 -6.20 -2.97 -12.53
C ASN A 65 -5.06 -3.29 -13.52
N PRO A 66 -5.13 -4.41 -14.28
CA PRO A 66 -4.05 -4.81 -15.17
C PRO A 66 -3.60 -3.74 -16.18
N PRO A 67 -4.50 -2.98 -16.85
CA PRO A 67 -4.07 -1.91 -17.75
C PRO A 67 -3.28 -0.81 -17.04
N ALA A 68 -3.65 -0.47 -15.81
CA ALA A 68 -2.94 0.55 -15.05
C ALA A 68 -1.51 0.11 -14.70
N LEU A 69 -1.30 -1.17 -14.40
CA LEU A 69 0.05 -1.70 -14.16
C LEU A 69 0.95 -1.55 -15.39
N GLU A 70 0.40 -1.72 -16.59
CA GLU A 70 1.13 -1.53 -17.84
C GLU A 70 1.51 -0.05 -18.04
N HIS A 71 0.55 0.86 -17.87
CA HIS A 71 0.79 2.30 -17.94
C HIS A 71 1.85 2.77 -16.92
N LEU A 72 1.80 2.25 -15.69
CA LEU A 72 2.77 2.57 -14.65
C LEU A 72 4.17 2.05 -15.00
N ARG A 73 4.29 0.81 -15.51
CA ARG A 73 5.58 0.25 -15.97
C ARG A 73 6.19 1.06 -17.10
N ASN A 74 5.36 1.58 -17.98
CA ASN A 74 5.77 2.42 -19.10
C ASN A 74 6.01 3.88 -18.69
N ASN A 75 5.82 4.22 -17.40
CA ASN A 75 5.97 5.59 -16.88
C ASN A 75 5.06 6.61 -17.59
N GLU A 76 3.87 6.20 -18.02
CA GLU A 76 2.91 7.06 -18.73
C GLU A 76 2.15 8.00 -17.77
N PHE A 77 1.91 7.54 -16.54
CA PHE A 77 1.25 8.28 -15.46
C PHE A 77 2.07 8.20 -14.17
N PRO A 78 3.21 8.91 -14.10
CA PRO A 78 4.16 8.72 -13.01
C PRO A 78 3.74 9.32 -11.66
N TRP A 79 2.66 10.09 -11.60
CA TRP A 79 2.31 10.84 -10.41
C TRP A 79 0.95 10.45 -9.84
N PHE A 80 0.83 10.53 -8.52
CA PHE A 80 -0.47 10.54 -7.83
C PHE A 80 -1.00 11.96 -7.69
N SER A 81 -2.31 12.12 -7.81
CA SER A 81 -2.99 13.37 -7.51
C SER A 81 -4.25 13.08 -6.69
N PRO A 82 -4.31 13.50 -5.41
CA PRO A 82 -5.48 13.31 -4.58
C PRO A 82 -6.52 14.41 -4.80
N VAL A 83 -7.80 14.04 -4.70
CA VAL A 83 -8.91 14.97 -4.54
C VAL A 83 -9.34 14.91 -3.07
N ILE A 84 -9.10 16.01 -2.37
CA ILE A 84 -9.34 16.13 -0.93
C ILE A 84 -10.47 17.13 -0.69
N GLY A 85 -11.48 16.70 0.07
CA GLY A 85 -12.46 17.59 0.65
C GLY A 85 -11.90 18.21 1.94
N TYR A 86 -12.18 19.47 2.16
CA TYR A 86 -11.77 20.22 3.35
C TYR A 86 -12.95 20.94 3.99
N ASP A 87 -12.83 21.21 5.27
CA ASP A 87 -13.77 22.05 5.99
C ASP A 87 -13.54 23.51 5.60
N GLU A 88 -14.56 24.18 5.08
CA GLU A 88 -14.46 25.57 4.59
C GLU A 88 -14.14 26.57 5.69
N SER A 89 -14.51 26.28 6.93
CA SER A 89 -14.31 27.19 8.05
C SER A 89 -12.90 27.10 8.65
N THR A 90 -12.30 25.92 8.65
CA THR A 90 -10.99 25.65 9.25
C THR A 90 -9.88 25.45 8.21
N GLY A 91 -10.23 25.11 6.97
CA GLY A 91 -9.29 24.71 5.94
C GLY A 91 -8.67 23.32 6.17
N GLU A 92 -9.19 22.56 7.13
CA GLU A 92 -8.65 21.24 7.46
C GLU A 92 -9.12 20.17 6.47
N PRO A 93 -8.21 19.25 6.03
CA PRO A 93 -8.61 18.09 5.26
C PRO A 93 -9.52 17.15 6.05
N VAL A 94 -10.68 16.80 5.47
CA VAL A 94 -11.71 15.97 6.13
C VAL A 94 -12.15 14.77 5.31
N GLU A 95 -11.84 14.74 4.02
CA GLU A 95 -12.30 13.69 3.12
C GLU A 95 -11.24 13.38 2.04
N LEU A 96 -10.93 12.11 1.85
CA LEU A 96 -10.25 11.63 0.66
C LEU A 96 -11.32 11.13 -0.32
N ARG A 97 -11.63 11.91 -1.34
CA ARG A 97 -12.72 11.61 -2.29
C ARG A 97 -12.32 10.58 -3.33
N MET A 98 -11.17 10.82 -3.95
CA MET A 98 -10.60 9.96 -4.97
C MET A 98 -9.13 10.27 -5.17
N LEU A 99 -8.48 9.43 -5.95
CA LEU A 99 -7.11 9.60 -6.42
C LEU A 99 -7.10 9.54 -7.95
N ALA A 100 -6.07 10.09 -8.57
CA ALA A 100 -5.77 9.86 -9.97
C ALA A 100 -4.30 9.51 -10.15
N ILE A 101 -3.99 8.69 -11.15
CA ILE A 101 -2.65 8.66 -11.74
C ILE A 101 -2.62 9.66 -12.90
N THR A 102 -1.56 10.44 -13.00
CA THR A 102 -1.48 11.57 -13.92
C THR A 102 -0.06 11.87 -14.39
N GLY A 103 0.06 12.47 -15.56
CA GLY A 103 1.29 13.06 -16.04
C GLY A 103 1.54 14.50 -15.55
N ASP A 104 0.49 15.14 -15.00
CA ASP A 104 0.53 16.55 -14.55
C ASP A 104 -0.12 16.69 -13.16
N PRO A 105 0.62 16.45 -12.07
CA PRO A 105 0.08 16.50 -10.72
C PRO A 105 -0.13 17.94 -10.24
N GLY A 106 -1.23 18.18 -9.54
CA GLY A 106 -1.52 19.47 -8.90
C GLY A 106 -0.67 19.78 -7.65
N LEU A 107 0.07 18.80 -7.13
CA LEU A 107 0.99 18.95 -6.01
C LEU A 107 2.43 18.74 -6.48
N THR A 108 3.34 19.55 -5.94
CA THR A 108 4.78 19.43 -6.20
C THR A 108 5.50 18.70 -5.07
N GLY A 109 6.68 18.13 -5.37
CA GLY A 109 7.52 17.47 -4.35
C GLY A 109 7.11 16.04 -4.01
N MET A 110 6.19 15.43 -4.76
CA MET A 110 5.83 14.02 -4.61
C MET A 110 6.85 13.12 -5.29
N ASN A 111 7.02 11.92 -4.75
CA ASN A 111 7.78 10.87 -5.43
C ASN A 111 6.92 10.25 -6.55
N PRO A 112 7.51 9.91 -7.72
CA PRO A 112 6.79 9.20 -8.78
C PRO A 112 6.27 7.85 -8.29
N VAL A 113 5.09 7.45 -8.74
CA VAL A 113 4.51 6.13 -8.44
C VAL A 113 5.41 5.00 -8.98
N ALA A 114 6.02 5.21 -10.14
CA ALA A 114 6.94 4.25 -10.76
C ALA A 114 8.34 4.22 -10.10
N ALA A 115 8.64 5.14 -9.16
CA ALA A 115 9.86 5.07 -8.36
C ALA A 115 9.80 3.96 -7.28
N LEU A 116 8.63 3.38 -7.05
CA LEU A 116 8.53 2.06 -6.43
C LEU A 116 9.01 1.06 -7.48
N SER A 117 10.27 0.67 -7.40
CA SER A 117 10.87 -0.29 -8.30
C SER A 117 10.08 -1.59 -8.35
N ALA A 118 10.26 -2.39 -9.42
CA ALA A 118 9.71 -3.75 -9.46
C ALA A 118 10.14 -4.56 -8.21
N ASP A 119 11.31 -4.25 -7.65
CA ASP A 119 11.83 -4.84 -6.41
C ASP A 119 11.08 -4.34 -5.18
N ASP A 120 10.70 -3.04 -5.11
CA ASP A 120 9.87 -2.52 -4.02
C ASP A 120 8.45 -3.07 -4.09
N LEU A 121 7.90 -3.23 -5.30
CA LEU A 121 6.60 -3.86 -5.51
C LEU A 121 6.66 -5.36 -5.16
N TYR A 122 7.72 -6.05 -5.58
CA TYR A 122 7.97 -7.45 -5.22
C TYR A 122 8.12 -7.62 -3.71
N ASN A 123 8.90 -6.77 -3.05
CA ASN A 123 9.11 -6.78 -1.59
C ASN A 123 7.85 -6.35 -0.82
N ALA A 124 7.02 -5.47 -1.38
CA ALA A 124 5.74 -5.09 -0.78
C ALA A 124 4.67 -6.19 -0.92
N LEU A 125 4.70 -6.95 -2.03
CA LEU A 125 3.82 -8.10 -2.26
C LEU A 125 4.33 -9.38 -1.58
N ASN A 126 5.64 -9.47 -1.37
CA ASN A 126 6.33 -10.55 -0.68
C ASN A 126 7.22 -9.90 0.40
N PRO A 127 6.63 -9.35 1.49
CA PRO A 127 7.44 -8.80 2.56
C PRO A 127 8.40 -9.91 3.00
N PRO A 128 9.70 -9.61 3.11
CA PRO A 128 10.63 -10.59 3.64
C PRO A 128 10.03 -11.06 4.96
N LEU A 129 9.82 -12.35 5.08
CA LEU A 129 9.37 -12.95 6.33
C LEU A 129 10.30 -12.37 7.39
N LYS A 130 9.75 -11.57 8.30
CA LYS A 130 10.53 -11.04 9.42
C LYS A 130 11.03 -12.26 10.17
N ASP A 131 12.30 -12.54 10.00
CA ASP A 131 13.04 -13.75 10.31
C ASP A 131 12.94 -14.21 11.78
N THR A 132 12.41 -13.39 12.65
CA THR A 132 12.47 -13.62 14.09
C THR A 132 11.29 -14.39 14.67
N SER A 133 10.06 -14.22 14.18
CA SER A 133 8.90 -14.87 14.81
C SER A 133 8.59 -16.25 14.24
N MET A 134 8.84 -16.45 12.94
CA MET A 134 8.62 -17.75 12.31
C MET A 134 9.75 -18.73 12.66
N ASN A 135 10.98 -18.24 12.80
CA ASN A 135 12.08 -19.03 13.33
C ASN A 135 11.82 -19.49 14.78
N GLU A 136 11.27 -18.64 15.63
CA GLU A 136 10.95 -19.00 17.01
C GLU A 136 9.82 -20.05 17.09
N GLN A 137 8.74 -19.88 16.34
CA GLN A 137 7.65 -20.85 16.29
C GLN A 137 8.09 -22.18 15.63
N LEU A 138 8.90 -22.11 14.58
CA LEU A 138 9.46 -23.28 13.92
C LEU A 138 10.44 -24.01 14.86
N ARG A 139 11.28 -23.28 15.60
CA ARG A 139 12.16 -23.85 16.63
C ARG A 139 11.38 -24.54 17.74
N GLN A 140 10.32 -23.91 18.24
CA GLN A 140 9.46 -24.53 19.26
C GLN A 140 8.78 -25.80 18.74
N LEU A 141 8.32 -25.81 17.48
CA LEU A 141 7.75 -26.98 16.84
C LEU A 141 8.78 -28.11 16.68
N LEU A 142 9.98 -27.80 16.19
CA LEU A 142 11.08 -28.76 16.01
C LEU A 142 11.54 -29.32 17.37
N THR A 143 11.63 -28.48 18.39
CA THR A 143 11.95 -28.92 19.77
C THR A 143 10.85 -29.83 20.33
N ALA A 144 9.59 -29.54 20.07
CA ALA A 144 8.46 -30.39 20.46
C ALA A 144 8.48 -31.75 19.76
N LEU A 145 9.04 -31.81 18.55
CA LEU A 145 9.28 -33.05 17.79
C LEU A 145 10.59 -33.78 18.17
N GLY A 146 11.31 -33.28 19.17
CA GLY A 146 12.57 -33.90 19.67
C GLY A 146 13.81 -33.58 18.82
N LEU A 147 13.71 -32.59 17.92
CA LEU A 147 14.82 -32.16 17.07
C LEU A 147 15.47 -30.91 17.70
N THR A 148 16.77 -30.99 18.00
CA THR A 148 17.56 -29.85 18.50
C THR A 148 18.15 -29.08 17.35
N VAL A 149 17.76 -27.80 17.20
CA VAL A 149 18.33 -26.86 16.23
C VAL A 149 19.22 -25.88 16.99
N ALA A 150 20.51 -25.79 16.62
CA ALA A 150 21.43 -24.85 17.23
C ALA A 150 21.13 -23.40 16.83
N ASP A 151 21.55 -22.43 17.69
CA ASP A 151 21.42 -21.02 17.40
C ASP A 151 22.31 -20.64 16.22
N GLY A 152 21.71 -20.25 15.10
CA GLY A 152 22.41 -19.85 13.87
C GLY A 152 22.27 -20.82 12.70
N ASP A 153 21.63 -21.96 12.86
CA ASP A 153 21.38 -22.87 11.73
C ASP A 153 20.29 -22.33 10.80
N GLU A 154 20.62 -22.27 9.51
CA GLU A 154 19.63 -21.99 8.47
C GLU A 154 18.80 -23.25 8.18
N PHE A 155 17.52 -23.06 7.89
CA PHE A 155 16.64 -24.16 7.51
C PHE A 155 17.07 -24.74 6.17
N THR A 156 17.63 -25.96 6.19
CA THR A 156 17.98 -26.69 4.96
C THR A 156 16.90 -27.72 4.62
N PRO A 157 16.74 -28.09 3.32
CA PRO A 157 15.79 -29.14 2.90
C PRO A 157 16.02 -30.50 3.58
N GLU A 158 17.24 -30.78 4.03
CA GLU A 158 17.59 -32.01 4.75
C GLU A 158 17.00 -32.04 6.15
N LEU A 159 16.94 -30.90 6.86
CA LEU A 159 16.28 -30.77 8.16
C LEU A 159 14.76 -31.00 8.05
N GLY A 160 14.14 -30.53 6.95
CA GLY A 160 12.73 -30.75 6.67
C GLY A 160 12.41 -32.24 6.40
N THR A 161 13.32 -32.98 5.77
CA THR A 161 13.13 -34.40 5.45
C THR A 161 13.32 -35.28 6.69
N ALA A 162 14.20 -34.92 7.62
CA ALA A 162 14.37 -35.62 8.88
C ALA A 162 13.14 -35.48 9.79
N ALA A 163 12.46 -34.34 9.78
CA ALA A 163 11.23 -34.09 10.55
C ALA A 163 10.00 -34.90 10.06
N LEU A 164 10.01 -35.32 8.78
CA LEU A 164 8.93 -36.13 8.19
C LEU A 164 9.14 -37.64 8.36
N SER A 165 10.31 -38.05 8.88
CA SER A 165 10.70 -39.47 9.04
C SER A 165 10.70 -39.96 10.49
N ALA A 166 10.39 -39.07 11.44
CA ALA A 166 10.30 -39.33 12.89
C ALA A 166 8.85 -39.37 13.36
#